data_bc4a0de2c88ccdd4367e53e0cf22339c
#
_entry.id   bc4a0de2c88ccdd4367e53e0cf22339c
#
_cell.length_a   1.000
_cell.length_b   1.000
_cell.length_c   1.000
_cell.angle_alpha   90.00
_cell.angle_beta   90.00
_cell.angle_gamma   90.00
#
_symmetry.space_group_name_H-M   'P 1'
#
loop_
_entity.id
_entity.type
_entity.pdbx_description
1 polymer ?
#
loop_
_entity_poly.entity_id
_entity_poly.type
_entity_poly.pdbx_seq_one_letter_code
_entity_poly.pdbx_strand_id
1 'polypeptide(L)'
;MTLCACDVAFSYAGREVLRGAGLRLTAGRVAAVLGVNGAGKSTLLRCLGGLLRPTRGTVTLDGRDLAALGRRETARRIAYVPQSQRPEQLTVFEAVLLGRRPHMGLTPSGRDMAAVEAVLHRLGLERLAFCRLDELSGGELQKAAIARALVQEPTVLLLDEPTASLDLKNTVDVFGIIRQAVRTGDMAAVVVLHDLSQAMRFADDFVLLRNGRVHAVLDRAGLTPEAVRTVYGVDVAFGEVGGHPVAMPLGVADAA
;
A
#
# COMPACT_ATOMS: atom_id res chain seq x y z
N MET A 1 15.20 -0.59 8.04
CA MET A 1 14.83 -0.20 6.66
C MET A 1 14.30 1.24 6.64
N THR A 2 14.68 2.04 5.63
CA THR A 2 14.17 3.41 5.41
C THR A 2 13.92 3.62 3.91
N LEU A 3 12.69 3.96 3.53
CA LEU A 3 12.33 4.39 2.18
C LEU A 3 12.12 5.91 2.20
N CYS A 4 12.84 6.64 1.33
CA CYS A 4 12.72 8.09 1.23
C CYS A 4 12.38 8.50 -0.20
N ALA A 5 11.45 9.44 -0.34
CA ALA A 5 11.20 10.18 -1.57
C ALA A 5 11.62 11.64 -1.33
N CYS A 6 12.44 12.18 -2.23
CA CYS A 6 12.93 13.56 -2.16
C CYS A 6 12.58 14.28 -3.46
N ASP A 7 11.74 15.31 -3.36
CA ASP A 7 11.33 16.21 -4.47
C ASP A 7 10.80 15.45 -5.71
N VAL A 8 10.04 14.37 -5.50
CA VAL A 8 9.54 13.49 -6.57
C VAL A 8 8.50 14.21 -7.40
N ALA A 9 8.80 14.43 -8.69
CA ALA A 9 7.86 14.92 -9.69
C ALA A 9 7.60 13.86 -10.76
N PHE A 10 6.40 13.82 -11.30
CA PHE A 10 6.03 12.91 -12.38
C PHE A 10 4.93 13.48 -13.28
N SER A 11 5.05 13.24 -14.60
CA SER A 11 4.08 13.68 -15.60
C SER A 11 3.66 12.51 -16.50
N TYR A 12 2.34 12.43 -16.81
CA TYR A 12 1.81 11.59 -17.89
C TYR A 12 1.54 12.46 -19.11
N ALA A 13 2.16 12.17 -20.25
CA ALA A 13 1.92 12.87 -21.51
C ALA A 13 1.89 14.42 -21.35
N GLY A 14 2.84 14.98 -20.60
CA GLY A 14 2.95 16.43 -20.37
C GLY A 14 2.07 16.97 -19.23
N ARG A 15 1.13 16.20 -18.69
CA ARG A 15 0.34 16.60 -17.52
C ARG A 15 1.08 16.23 -16.25
N GLU A 16 1.50 17.23 -15.49
CA GLU A 16 2.16 17.04 -14.21
C GLU A 16 1.17 16.54 -13.15
N VAL A 17 1.48 15.38 -12.54
CA VAL A 17 0.66 14.72 -11.51
C VAL A 17 1.32 14.79 -10.14
N LEU A 18 2.65 14.62 -10.06
CA LEU A 18 3.40 14.86 -8.83
C LEU A 18 4.32 16.07 -9.01
N ARG A 19 4.40 16.91 -7.97
CA ARG A 19 5.00 18.25 -8.01
C ARG A 19 5.99 18.47 -6.87
N GLY A 20 6.95 17.54 -6.70
CA GLY A 20 7.93 17.61 -5.62
C GLY A 20 7.42 16.96 -4.34
N ALA A 21 6.86 15.76 -4.45
CA ALA A 21 6.44 14.98 -3.30
C ALA A 21 7.65 14.48 -2.50
N GLY A 22 7.64 14.70 -1.19
CA GLY A 22 8.68 14.24 -0.26
C GLY A 22 8.06 13.52 0.93
N LEU A 23 8.60 12.34 1.27
CA LEU A 23 8.21 11.59 2.47
C LEU A 23 9.32 10.64 2.90
N ARG A 24 9.28 10.23 4.16
CA ARG A 24 10.17 9.24 4.73
C ARG A 24 9.35 8.19 5.48
N LEU A 25 9.68 6.92 5.25
CA LEU A 25 9.05 5.76 5.86
C LEU A 25 10.09 4.92 6.58
N THR A 26 9.71 4.40 7.74
CA THR A 26 10.56 3.52 8.55
C THR A 26 9.89 2.17 8.77
N ALA A 27 10.71 1.13 9.01
CA ALA A 27 10.19 -0.20 9.33
C ALA A 27 9.29 -0.19 10.58
N GLY A 28 8.41 -1.19 10.67
CA GLY A 28 7.50 -1.38 11.80
C GLY A 28 6.28 -0.47 11.80
N ARG A 29 6.09 0.36 10.74
CA ARG A 29 4.99 1.33 10.67
C ARG A 29 4.14 1.14 9.41
N VAL A 30 2.85 1.44 9.56
CA VAL A 30 1.89 1.53 8.46
C VAL A 30 1.60 3.00 8.19
N ALA A 31 1.91 3.48 6.98
CA ALA A 31 1.61 4.84 6.55
C ALA A 31 0.37 4.84 5.62
N ALA A 32 -0.64 5.64 5.94
CA ALA A 32 -1.79 5.87 5.08
C ALA A 32 -1.55 7.08 4.17
N VAL A 33 -1.67 6.89 2.86
CA VAL A 33 -1.68 8.00 1.88
C VAL A 33 -3.12 8.43 1.66
N LEU A 34 -3.41 9.67 2.04
CA LEU A 34 -4.72 10.28 2.06
C LEU A 34 -4.77 11.50 1.12
N GLY A 35 -5.94 11.79 0.56
CA GLY A 35 -6.16 12.93 -0.33
C GLY A 35 -7.32 12.70 -1.29
N VAL A 36 -7.80 13.75 -1.92
CA VAL A 36 -8.90 13.69 -2.88
C VAL A 36 -8.57 12.84 -4.12
N ASN A 37 -9.60 12.45 -4.87
CA ASN A 37 -9.40 11.74 -6.13
C ASN A 37 -8.60 12.60 -7.11
N GLY A 38 -7.65 11.99 -7.83
CA GLY A 38 -6.76 12.71 -8.74
C GLY A 38 -5.59 13.45 -8.07
N ALA A 39 -5.44 13.41 -6.74
CA ALA A 39 -4.32 14.06 -6.04
C ALA A 39 -2.94 13.45 -6.36
N GLY A 40 -2.88 12.26 -6.99
CA GLY A 40 -1.64 11.59 -7.38
C GLY A 40 -1.23 10.41 -6.49
N LYS A 41 -2.12 9.91 -5.62
CA LYS A 41 -1.83 8.85 -4.63
C LYS A 41 -1.24 7.58 -5.27
N SER A 42 -1.92 6.99 -6.24
CA SER A 42 -1.45 5.79 -6.96
C SER A 42 -0.16 6.05 -7.75
N THR A 43 0.00 7.26 -8.29
CA THR A 43 1.22 7.67 -8.99
C THR A 43 2.40 7.73 -8.01
N LEU A 44 2.19 8.30 -6.82
CA LEU A 44 3.18 8.33 -5.76
C LEU A 44 3.60 6.91 -5.36
N LEU A 45 2.63 6.00 -5.10
CA LEU A 45 2.94 4.61 -4.79
C LEU A 45 3.77 3.93 -5.88
N ARG A 46 3.42 4.14 -7.15
CA ARG A 46 4.16 3.55 -8.28
C ARG A 46 5.58 4.11 -8.41
N CYS A 47 5.77 5.39 -8.09
CA CYS A 47 7.13 5.98 -8.01
C CYS A 47 7.91 5.38 -6.84
N LEU A 48 7.31 5.25 -5.65
CA LEU A 48 7.91 4.61 -4.47
C LEU A 48 8.30 3.15 -4.72
N GLY A 49 7.52 2.44 -5.56
CA GLY A 49 7.78 1.06 -5.95
C GLY A 49 8.78 0.89 -7.11
N GLY A 50 9.29 1.98 -7.69
CA GLY A 50 10.14 1.94 -8.87
C GLY A 50 9.43 1.45 -10.16
N LEU A 51 8.09 1.41 -10.15
CA LEU A 51 7.26 1.06 -11.31
C LEU A 51 7.16 2.23 -12.30
N LEU A 52 7.25 3.47 -11.78
CA LEU A 52 7.36 4.69 -12.56
C LEU A 52 8.66 5.39 -12.16
N ARG A 53 9.42 5.84 -13.16
CA ARG A 53 10.63 6.63 -12.94
C ARG A 53 10.23 8.10 -12.79
N PRO A 54 10.53 8.76 -11.67
CA PRO A 54 10.30 10.20 -11.52
C PRO A 54 10.94 11.01 -12.64
N THR A 55 10.29 12.08 -13.07
CA THR A 55 10.86 13.04 -14.03
C THR A 55 11.87 13.98 -13.35
N ARG A 56 11.71 14.18 -12.03
CA ARG A 56 12.63 14.92 -11.14
C ARG A 56 12.56 14.32 -9.75
N GLY A 57 13.62 14.52 -8.96
CA GLY A 57 13.74 13.97 -7.61
C GLY A 57 14.21 12.52 -7.61
N THR A 58 14.30 11.95 -6.44
CA THR A 58 14.84 10.59 -6.21
C THR A 58 13.99 9.82 -5.21
N VAL A 59 13.96 8.50 -5.38
CA VAL A 59 13.44 7.57 -4.37
C VAL A 59 14.58 6.66 -3.95
N THR A 60 14.89 6.64 -2.66
CA THR A 60 15.98 5.83 -2.11
C THR A 60 15.46 4.80 -1.12
N LEU A 61 16.06 3.62 -1.12
CA LEU A 61 15.84 2.56 -0.14
C LEU A 61 17.16 2.26 0.58
N ASP A 62 17.19 2.49 1.90
CA ASP A 62 18.41 2.40 2.74
C ASP A 62 19.58 3.22 2.16
N GLY A 63 19.29 4.45 1.69
CA GLY A 63 20.25 5.37 1.09
C GLY A 63 20.65 5.07 -0.35
N ARG A 64 20.20 3.96 -0.95
CA ARG A 64 20.48 3.59 -2.35
C ARG A 64 19.33 4.05 -3.26
N ASP A 65 19.66 4.76 -4.33
CA ASP A 65 18.66 5.20 -5.32
C ASP A 65 18.01 3.98 -6.02
N LEU A 66 16.69 3.92 -6.04
CA LEU A 66 15.95 2.85 -6.74
C LEU A 66 16.23 2.82 -8.24
N ALA A 67 16.55 3.98 -8.84
CA ALA A 67 16.90 4.04 -10.27
C ALA A 67 18.24 3.34 -10.57
N ALA A 68 19.12 3.24 -9.57
CA ALA A 68 20.40 2.51 -9.66
C ALA A 68 20.26 1.02 -9.31
N LEU A 69 19.17 0.63 -8.64
CA LEU A 69 18.88 -0.77 -8.36
C LEU A 69 18.31 -1.45 -9.62
N GLY A 70 18.77 -2.65 -9.92
CA GLY A 70 18.17 -3.45 -10.98
C GLY A 70 16.72 -3.87 -10.62
N ARG A 71 15.85 -4.06 -11.63
CA ARG A 71 14.44 -4.44 -11.42
C ARG A 71 14.26 -5.64 -10.49
N ARG A 72 15.14 -6.64 -10.59
CA ARG A 72 15.10 -7.85 -9.77
C ARG A 72 15.42 -7.54 -8.30
N GLU A 73 16.40 -6.68 -8.04
CA GLU A 73 16.76 -6.27 -6.67
C GLU A 73 15.65 -5.42 -6.05
N THR A 74 15.09 -4.46 -6.77
CA THR A 74 13.93 -3.69 -6.34
C THR A 74 12.75 -4.61 -6.01
N ALA A 75 12.43 -5.56 -6.90
CA ALA A 75 11.34 -6.51 -6.70
C ALA A 75 11.58 -7.49 -5.53
N ARG A 76 12.78 -7.73 -5.06
CA ARG A 76 13.05 -8.49 -3.83
C ARG A 76 12.74 -7.71 -2.56
N ARG A 77 12.74 -6.38 -2.65
CA ARG A 77 12.63 -5.51 -1.47
C ARG A 77 11.32 -4.76 -1.39
N ILE A 78 10.67 -4.50 -2.51
CA ILE A 78 9.43 -3.74 -2.59
C ILE A 78 8.37 -4.58 -3.30
N ALA A 79 7.26 -4.87 -2.62
CA ALA A 79 6.08 -5.48 -3.23
C ALA A 79 4.98 -4.44 -3.44
N TYR A 80 4.22 -4.57 -4.53
CA TYR A 80 3.12 -3.68 -4.87
C TYR A 80 1.84 -4.48 -5.14
N VAL A 81 0.76 -4.10 -4.47
CA VAL A 81 -0.59 -4.63 -4.66
C VAL A 81 -1.43 -3.54 -5.33
N PRO A 82 -1.84 -3.71 -6.59
CA PRO A 82 -2.66 -2.72 -7.31
C PRO A 82 -4.10 -2.71 -6.81
N GLN A 83 -4.81 -1.61 -7.07
CA GLN A 83 -6.21 -1.40 -6.70
C GLN A 83 -7.14 -2.45 -7.31
N SER A 84 -6.93 -2.81 -8.58
CA SER A 84 -7.73 -3.82 -9.27
C SER A 84 -6.89 -5.05 -9.57
N GLN A 85 -7.42 -6.21 -9.20
CA GLN A 85 -6.88 -7.50 -9.60
C GLN A 85 -7.67 -7.97 -10.83
N ARG A 86 -6.95 -8.32 -11.89
CA ARG A 86 -7.57 -9.06 -13.01
C ARG A 86 -7.46 -10.53 -12.68
N PRO A 87 -8.58 -11.25 -12.53
CA PRO A 87 -8.52 -12.68 -12.31
C PRO A 87 -7.90 -13.33 -13.56
N GLU A 88 -6.82 -14.05 -13.34
CA GLU A 88 -6.12 -14.83 -14.36
C GLU A 88 -6.55 -16.29 -14.24
N GLN A 89 -6.36 -17.08 -15.31
CA GLN A 89 -6.65 -18.52 -15.31
C GLN A 89 -5.56 -19.33 -14.57
N LEU A 90 -5.05 -18.77 -13.48
CA LEU A 90 -4.07 -19.39 -12.59
C LEU A 90 -4.75 -19.86 -11.32
N THR A 91 -4.24 -20.93 -10.74
CA THR A 91 -4.61 -21.29 -9.36
C THR A 91 -4.03 -20.29 -8.37
N VAL A 92 -4.60 -20.22 -7.16
CA VAL A 92 -4.07 -19.40 -6.06
C VAL A 92 -2.60 -19.74 -5.80
N PHE A 93 -2.27 -21.04 -5.77
CA PHE A 93 -0.90 -21.50 -5.56
C PHE A 93 0.05 -20.98 -6.63
N GLU A 94 -0.29 -21.11 -7.91
CA GLU A 94 0.52 -20.61 -9.03
C GLU A 94 0.68 -19.09 -8.98
N ALA A 95 -0.39 -18.36 -8.71
CA ALA A 95 -0.38 -16.91 -8.60
C ALA A 95 0.53 -16.43 -7.46
N VAL A 96 0.48 -17.09 -6.30
CA VAL A 96 1.36 -16.79 -5.17
C VAL A 96 2.80 -17.17 -5.50
N LEU A 97 3.03 -18.33 -6.14
CA LEU A 97 4.37 -18.75 -6.57
C LEU A 97 5.03 -17.75 -7.53
N LEU A 98 4.25 -17.07 -8.38
CA LEU A 98 4.77 -15.98 -9.22
C LEU A 98 5.38 -14.84 -8.39
N GLY A 99 4.93 -14.61 -7.16
CA GLY A 99 5.55 -13.68 -6.23
C GLY A 99 7.00 -14.01 -5.88
N ARG A 100 7.42 -15.28 -6.01
CA ARG A 100 8.80 -15.73 -5.80
C ARG A 100 9.75 -15.45 -6.97
N ARG A 101 9.24 -15.02 -8.13
CA ARG A 101 10.05 -14.76 -9.35
C ARG A 101 11.35 -13.98 -9.09
N PRO A 102 11.39 -12.95 -8.24
CA PRO A 102 12.65 -12.25 -7.95
C PRO A 102 13.71 -13.14 -7.26
N HIS A 103 13.28 -14.16 -6.54
CA HIS A 103 14.15 -15.09 -5.79
C HIS A 103 14.49 -16.34 -6.59
N MET A 104 13.59 -16.77 -7.48
CA MET A 104 13.71 -18.02 -8.24
C MET A 104 14.87 -17.96 -9.25
N GLY A 105 15.44 -19.16 -9.52
CA GLY A 105 16.27 -19.43 -10.69
C GLY A 105 15.41 -19.68 -11.94
N LEU A 106 15.82 -20.64 -12.78
CA LEU A 106 15.05 -21.07 -13.96
C LEU A 106 13.78 -21.81 -13.56
N THR A 107 13.83 -22.59 -12.50
CA THR A 107 12.71 -23.36 -11.94
C THR A 107 12.53 -23.04 -10.46
N PRO A 108 11.30 -23.21 -9.90
CA PRO A 108 11.07 -23.11 -8.47
C PRO A 108 11.90 -24.13 -7.69
N SER A 109 12.44 -23.71 -6.55
CA SER A 109 13.15 -24.57 -5.60
C SER A 109 12.19 -25.08 -4.51
N GLY A 110 12.61 -26.08 -3.72
CA GLY A 110 11.86 -26.53 -2.54
C GLY A 110 11.64 -25.40 -1.52
N ARG A 111 12.58 -24.44 -1.42
CA ARG A 111 12.41 -23.25 -0.56
C ARG A 111 11.28 -22.33 -1.08
N ASP A 112 11.14 -22.18 -2.40
CA ASP A 112 10.08 -21.36 -2.96
C ASP A 112 8.71 -22.00 -2.71
N MET A 113 8.60 -23.32 -2.85
CA MET A 113 7.37 -24.08 -2.55
C MET A 113 6.98 -23.95 -1.07
N ALA A 114 7.92 -24.17 -0.16
CA ALA A 114 7.68 -24.03 1.28
C ALA A 114 7.27 -22.60 1.67
N ALA A 115 7.85 -21.57 1.02
CA ALA A 115 7.46 -20.18 1.26
C ALA A 115 6.01 -19.91 0.82
N VAL A 116 5.57 -20.49 -0.31
CA VAL A 116 4.17 -20.39 -0.77
C VAL A 116 3.23 -21.06 0.21
N GLU A 117 3.51 -22.29 0.63
CA GLU A 117 2.69 -23.04 1.61
C GLU A 117 2.56 -22.27 2.93
N ALA A 118 3.67 -21.73 3.45
CA ALA A 118 3.68 -20.94 4.68
C ALA A 118 2.82 -19.67 4.59
N VAL A 119 2.86 -18.95 3.46
CA VAL A 119 2.04 -17.75 3.26
C VAL A 119 0.57 -18.11 3.08
N LEU A 120 0.24 -19.16 2.33
CA LEU A 120 -1.14 -19.64 2.17
C LEU A 120 -1.73 -20.04 3.51
N HIS A 121 -0.97 -20.79 4.34
CA HIS A 121 -1.38 -21.15 5.70
C HIS A 121 -1.62 -19.91 6.57
N ARG A 122 -0.67 -18.95 6.57
CA ARG A 122 -0.78 -17.71 7.35
C ARG A 122 -2.04 -16.90 7.02
N LEU A 123 -2.50 -16.93 5.76
CA LEU A 123 -3.66 -16.17 5.29
C LEU A 123 -4.96 -16.99 5.24
N GLY A 124 -4.93 -18.26 5.64
CA GLY A 124 -6.08 -19.17 5.61
C GLY A 124 -6.57 -19.50 4.19
N LEU A 125 -5.63 -19.56 3.23
CA LEU A 125 -5.90 -19.83 1.82
C LEU A 125 -5.60 -21.28 1.39
N GLU A 126 -5.24 -22.19 2.32
CA GLU A 126 -4.82 -23.55 1.99
C GLU A 126 -5.88 -24.33 1.22
N ARG A 127 -7.15 -24.17 1.63
CA ARG A 127 -8.29 -24.86 0.97
C ARG A 127 -8.57 -24.34 -0.43
N LEU A 128 -8.11 -23.14 -0.73
CA LEU A 128 -8.27 -22.46 -2.02
C LEU A 128 -7.03 -22.58 -2.90
N ALA A 129 -5.97 -23.24 -2.44
CA ALA A 129 -4.67 -23.28 -3.14
C ALA A 129 -4.79 -23.72 -4.60
N PHE A 130 -5.66 -24.66 -4.89
CA PHE A 130 -5.88 -25.19 -6.23
C PHE A 130 -7.13 -24.66 -6.94
N CYS A 131 -7.90 -23.74 -6.29
CA CYS A 131 -8.97 -23.00 -6.95
C CYS A 131 -8.37 -21.95 -7.88
N ARG A 132 -9.06 -21.66 -8.98
CA ARG A 132 -8.64 -20.62 -9.93
C ARG A 132 -8.98 -19.24 -9.38
N LEU A 133 -8.18 -18.23 -9.74
CA LEU A 133 -8.41 -16.86 -9.29
C LEU A 133 -9.76 -16.29 -9.76
N ASP A 134 -10.27 -16.73 -10.94
CA ASP A 134 -11.56 -16.30 -11.48
C ASP A 134 -12.78 -16.96 -10.80
N GLU A 135 -12.55 -17.94 -9.92
CA GLU A 135 -13.58 -18.61 -9.12
C GLU A 135 -13.70 -18.01 -7.70
N LEU A 136 -12.77 -17.13 -7.32
CA LEU A 136 -12.72 -16.57 -5.97
C LEU A 136 -13.69 -15.42 -5.77
N SER A 137 -14.21 -15.28 -4.54
CA SER A 137 -14.85 -14.04 -4.10
C SER A 137 -13.85 -12.87 -4.11
N GLY A 138 -14.37 -11.62 -4.17
CA GLY A 138 -13.50 -10.43 -4.16
C GLY A 138 -12.55 -10.37 -2.96
N GLY A 139 -13.01 -10.81 -1.77
CA GLY A 139 -12.17 -10.86 -0.57
C GLY A 139 -11.07 -11.92 -0.64
N GLU A 140 -11.38 -13.10 -1.17
CA GLU A 140 -10.39 -14.17 -1.37
C GLU A 140 -9.36 -13.80 -2.44
N LEU A 141 -9.80 -13.19 -3.55
CA LEU A 141 -8.92 -12.68 -4.60
C LEU A 141 -7.96 -11.62 -4.05
N GLN A 142 -8.46 -10.72 -3.20
CA GLN A 142 -7.61 -9.71 -2.57
C GLN A 142 -6.61 -10.33 -1.58
N LYS A 143 -7.02 -11.32 -0.78
CA LYS A 143 -6.11 -12.08 0.08
C LYS A 143 -5.04 -12.81 -0.74
N ALA A 144 -5.40 -13.41 -1.88
CA ALA A 144 -4.44 -14.05 -2.80
C ALA A 144 -3.43 -13.05 -3.38
N ALA A 145 -3.88 -11.84 -3.73
CA ALA A 145 -2.98 -10.77 -4.18
C ALA A 145 -2.01 -10.31 -3.09
N ILE A 146 -2.46 -10.20 -1.85
CA ILE A 146 -1.60 -9.88 -0.69
C ILE A 146 -0.65 -11.06 -0.41
N ALA A 147 -1.11 -12.32 -0.51
CA ALA A 147 -0.26 -13.50 -0.40
C ALA A 147 0.89 -13.46 -1.41
N ARG A 148 0.56 -13.15 -2.69
CA ARG A 148 1.55 -12.99 -3.76
C ARG A 148 2.58 -11.89 -3.46
N ALA A 149 2.17 -10.81 -2.81
CA ALA A 149 3.07 -9.75 -2.38
C ALA A 149 3.94 -10.17 -1.18
N LEU A 150 3.36 -10.84 -0.18
CA LEU A 150 4.06 -11.23 1.04
C LEU A 150 5.05 -12.38 0.82
N VAL A 151 4.75 -13.34 -0.09
CA VAL A 151 5.67 -14.44 -0.41
C VAL A 151 6.98 -13.96 -1.02
N GLN A 152 7.01 -12.73 -1.54
CA GLN A 152 8.20 -12.03 -2.03
C GLN A 152 9.16 -11.67 -0.90
N GLU A 153 8.76 -11.80 0.39
CA GLU A 153 9.54 -11.40 1.58
C GLU A 153 10.02 -9.94 1.49
N PRO A 154 9.13 -8.98 1.19
CA PRO A 154 9.53 -7.60 0.95
C PRO A 154 9.88 -6.88 2.25
N THR A 155 10.73 -5.84 2.16
CA THR A 155 10.95 -4.88 3.26
C THR A 155 9.98 -3.68 3.19
N VAL A 156 9.35 -3.46 2.02
CA VAL A 156 8.31 -2.44 1.81
C VAL A 156 7.11 -3.07 1.10
N LEU A 157 5.93 -2.90 1.67
CA LEU A 157 4.66 -3.31 1.07
C LEU A 157 3.85 -2.08 0.67
N LEU A 158 3.57 -1.93 -0.61
CA LEU A 158 2.79 -0.84 -1.18
C LEU A 158 1.41 -1.37 -1.62
N LEU A 159 0.33 -0.79 -1.08
CA LEU A 159 -1.04 -1.23 -1.38
C LEU A 159 -1.87 -0.04 -1.88
N ASP A 160 -2.40 -0.17 -3.08
CA ASP A 160 -3.23 0.84 -3.71
C ASP A 160 -4.71 0.48 -3.50
N GLU A 161 -5.38 1.12 -2.54
CA GLU A 161 -6.79 0.90 -2.18
C GLU A 161 -7.18 -0.57 -1.95
N PRO A 162 -6.49 -1.30 -1.07
CA PRO A 162 -6.66 -2.75 -0.95
C PRO A 162 -8.02 -3.19 -0.43
N THR A 163 -8.89 -2.28 -0.02
CA THR A 163 -10.20 -2.56 0.59
C THR A 163 -11.38 -1.93 -0.15
N ALA A 164 -11.15 -1.28 -1.30
CA ALA A 164 -12.17 -0.47 -1.99
C ALA A 164 -13.45 -1.23 -2.40
N SER A 165 -13.36 -2.54 -2.60
CA SER A 165 -14.50 -3.38 -3.04
C SER A 165 -14.81 -4.51 -2.06
N LEU A 166 -14.36 -4.41 -0.81
CA LEU A 166 -14.52 -5.46 0.19
C LEU A 166 -15.68 -5.15 1.14
N ASP A 167 -16.32 -6.20 1.61
CA ASP A 167 -17.26 -6.11 2.74
C ASP A 167 -16.52 -5.80 4.06
N LEU A 168 -17.27 -5.53 5.12
CA LEU A 168 -16.72 -5.16 6.43
C LEU A 168 -15.78 -6.22 7.01
N LYS A 169 -16.16 -7.51 6.89
CA LYS A 169 -15.36 -8.61 7.42
C LYS A 169 -14.03 -8.70 6.70
N ASN A 170 -14.06 -8.75 5.37
CA ASN A 170 -12.85 -8.85 4.55
C ASN A 170 -11.95 -7.60 4.71
N THR A 171 -12.53 -6.41 4.89
CA THR A 171 -11.78 -5.18 5.19
C THR A 171 -10.98 -5.32 6.49
N VAL A 172 -11.60 -5.79 7.58
CA VAL A 172 -10.93 -5.98 8.88
C VAL A 172 -9.85 -7.06 8.78
N ASP A 173 -10.14 -8.16 8.09
CA ASP A 173 -9.19 -9.26 7.85
C ASP A 173 -7.94 -8.76 7.11
N VAL A 174 -8.12 -8.04 6.00
CA VAL A 174 -7.01 -7.49 5.18
C VAL A 174 -6.12 -6.56 6.01
N PHE A 175 -6.70 -5.63 6.77
CA PHE A 175 -5.90 -4.78 7.64
C PHE A 175 -5.20 -5.55 8.77
N GLY A 176 -5.85 -6.57 9.32
CA GLY A 176 -5.25 -7.49 10.30
C GLY A 176 -3.99 -8.16 9.74
N ILE A 177 -4.07 -8.69 8.51
CA ILE A 177 -2.95 -9.32 7.79
C ILE A 177 -1.81 -8.31 7.60
N ILE A 178 -2.10 -7.10 7.10
CA ILE A 178 -1.09 -6.06 6.85
C ILE A 178 -0.39 -5.68 8.16
N ARG A 179 -1.15 -5.38 9.23
CA ARG A 179 -0.57 -5.00 10.53
C ARG A 179 0.26 -6.12 11.14
N GLN A 180 -0.19 -7.36 11.07
CA GLN A 180 0.57 -8.51 11.54
C GLN A 180 1.88 -8.65 10.76
N ALA A 181 1.84 -8.51 9.42
CA ALA A 181 3.03 -8.60 8.58
C ALA A 181 4.06 -7.51 8.92
N VAL A 182 3.61 -6.28 9.17
CA VAL A 182 4.48 -5.15 9.56
C VAL A 182 5.08 -5.35 10.96
N ARG A 183 4.28 -5.84 11.93
CA ARG A 183 4.73 -6.01 13.33
C ARG A 183 5.72 -7.16 13.52
N THR A 184 5.60 -8.22 12.73
CA THR A 184 6.42 -9.44 12.87
C THR A 184 7.69 -9.42 12.01
N GLY A 185 7.85 -8.43 11.12
CA GLY A 185 8.98 -8.29 10.20
C GLY A 185 9.58 -6.89 10.22
N ASP A 186 10.80 -6.74 9.71
CA ASP A 186 11.44 -5.44 9.46
C ASP A 186 10.85 -4.74 8.22
N MET A 187 9.52 -4.74 8.11
CA MET A 187 8.78 -4.24 6.96
C MET A 187 8.04 -2.94 7.30
N ALA A 188 7.95 -2.02 6.33
CA ALA A 188 6.98 -0.93 6.36
C ALA A 188 5.86 -1.20 5.35
N ALA A 189 4.66 -0.69 5.63
CA ALA A 189 3.57 -0.68 4.66
C ALA A 189 3.14 0.75 4.33
N VAL A 190 2.82 0.99 3.05
CA VAL A 190 2.16 2.22 2.59
C VAL A 190 0.83 1.82 1.97
N VAL A 191 -0.24 2.38 2.46
CA VAL A 191 -1.61 2.03 2.03
C VAL A 191 -2.32 3.29 1.55
N VAL A 192 -2.77 3.32 0.32
CA VAL A 192 -3.71 4.36 -0.14
C VAL A 192 -5.09 4.03 0.40
N LEU A 193 -5.71 5.00 1.06
CA LEU A 193 -7.04 4.87 1.63
C LEU A 193 -7.91 6.07 1.28
N HIS A 194 -9.22 5.84 1.16
CA HIS A 194 -10.23 6.91 1.01
C HIS A 194 -10.97 7.18 2.31
N ASP A 195 -11.18 6.16 3.13
CA ASP A 195 -11.88 6.27 4.40
C ASP A 195 -10.92 6.72 5.50
N LEU A 196 -11.18 7.91 6.04
CA LEU A 196 -10.38 8.53 7.08
C LEU A 196 -10.46 7.76 8.40
N SER A 197 -11.63 7.21 8.74
CA SER A 197 -11.82 6.40 9.96
C SER A 197 -11.01 5.10 9.88
N GLN A 198 -11.01 4.45 8.72
CA GLN A 198 -10.13 3.29 8.50
C GLN A 198 -8.65 3.68 8.63
N ALA A 199 -8.24 4.79 8.02
CA ALA A 199 -6.86 5.27 8.14
C ALA A 199 -6.49 5.51 9.61
N MET A 200 -7.30 6.25 10.36
CA MET A 200 -7.08 6.54 11.79
C MET A 200 -7.02 5.26 12.64
N ARG A 201 -7.78 4.24 12.28
CA ARG A 201 -7.80 2.96 13.01
C ARG A 201 -6.56 2.11 12.75
N PHE A 202 -6.08 2.05 11.50
CA PHE A 202 -5.10 1.06 11.06
C PHE A 202 -3.70 1.60 10.79
N ALA A 203 -3.54 2.90 10.48
CA ALA A 203 -2.24 3.50 10.20
C ALA A 203 -1.60 4.12 11.45
N ASP A 204 -0.28 4.23 11.39
CA ASP A 204 0.56 4.90 12.39
C ASP A 204 0.94 6.31 11.93
N ASP A 205 1.12 6.49 10.60
CA ASP A 205 1.47 7.75 9.95
C ASP A 205 0.46 8.09 8.84
N PHE A 206 0.27 9.38 8.60
CA PHE A 206 -0.66 9.92 7.59
C PHE A 206 0.08 10.83 6.64
N VAL A 207 0.13 10.45 5.37
CA VAL A 207 0.71 11.24 4.28
C VAL A 207 -0.43 11.95 3.57
N LEU A 208 -0.61 13.24 3.83
CA LEU A 208 -1.66 14.05 3.24
C LEU A 208 -1.20 14.60 1.89
N LEU A 209 -1.85 14.16 0.80
CA LEU A 209 -1.51 14.54 -0.57
C LEU A 209 -2.57 15.47 -1.15
N ARG A 210 -2.14 16.64 -1.63
CA ARG A 210 -3.00 17.64 -2.30
C ARG A 210 -2.30 18.17 -3.54
N ASN A 211 -2.99 18.18 -4.69
CA ASN A 211 -2.50 18.76 -5.95
C ASN A 211 -1.09 18.27 -6.36
N GLY A 212 -0.80 16.97 -6.15
CA GLY A 212 0.49 16.38 -6.49
C GLY A 212 1.63 16.66 -5.51
N ARG A 213 1.35 17.33 -4.38
CA ARG A 213 2.35 17.63 -3.33
C ARG A 213 1.97 16.93 -2.04
N VAL A 214 2.96 16.44 -1.30
CA VAL A 214 2.78 16.04 0.09
C VAL A 214 2.62 17.32 0.91
N HIS A 215 1.40 17.56 1.40
CA HIS A 215 1.06 18.72 2.21
C HIS A 215 1.62 18.57 3.63
N ALA A 216 1.48 17.36 4.21
CA ALA A 216 2.00 17.04 5.53
C ALA A 216 2.24 15.52 5.65
N VAL A 217 3.20 15.16 6.50
CA VAL A 217 3.37 13.80 7.03
C VAL A 217 3.19 13.90 8.54
N LEU A 218 2.16 13.25 9.08
CA LEU A 218 1.70 13.40 10.44
C LEU A 218 1.63 12.03 11.11
N ASP A 219 1.88 11.97 12.39
CA ASP A 219 1.49 10.84 13.24
C ASP A 219 0.03 10.99 13.71
N ARG A 220 -0.42 10.09 14.59
CA ARG A 220 -1.79 10.12 15.12
C ARG A 220 -2.09 11.40 15.92
N ALA A 221 -1.12 11.95 16.63
CA ALA A 221 -1.29 13.16 17.43
C ALA A 221 -1.35 14.40 16.54
N GLY A 222 -0.62 14.39 15.43
CA GLY A 222 -0.59 15.50 14.47
C GLY A 222 -1.76 15.54 13.49
N LEU A 223 -2.55 14.46 13.36
CA LEU A 223 -3.72 14.45 12.49
C LEU A 223 -4.86 15.25 13.14
N THR A 224 -5.17 16.42 12.61
CA THR A 224 -6.21 17.33 13.14
C THR A 224 -7.32 17.56 12.11
N PRO A 225 -8.52 18.00 12.56
CA PRO A 225 -9.60 18.41 11.65
C PRO A 225 -9.16 19.47 10.63
N GLU A 226 -8.30 20.43 11.02
CA GLU A 226 -7.80 21.50 10.17
C GLU A 226 -6.90 20.95 9.05
N ALA A 227 -6.06 19.95 9.36
CA ALA A 227 -5.23 19.27 8.38
C ALA A 227 -6.10 18.54 7.32
N VAL A 228 -7.18 17.89 7.77
CA VAL A 228 -8.16 17.23 6.89
C VAL A 228 -8.91 18.26 6.05
N ARG A 229 -9.42 19.33 6.68
CA ARG A 229 -10.09 20.44 5.98
C ARG A 229 -9.22 21.01 4.84
N THR A 230 -7.94 21.23 5.14
CA THR A 230 -6.99 21.77 4.15
C THR A 230 -6.87 20.88 2.91
N VAL A 231 -6.86 19.54 3.09
CA VAL A 231 -6.64 18.59 1.99
C VAL A 231 -7.92 18.21 1.27
N TYR A 232 -9.01 18.03 2.03
CA TYR A 232 -10.28 17.53 1.49
C TYR A 232 -11.30 18.63 1.20
N GLY A 233 -11.15 19.85 1.78
CA GLY A 233 -12.14 20.90 1.68
C GLY A 233 -13.44 20.58 2.42
N VAL A 234 -13.37 19.75 3.47
CA VAL A 234 -14.51 19.27 4.26
C VAL A 234 -14.20 19.47 5.74
N ASP A 235 -15.16 20.01 6.47
CA ASP A 235 -15.11 20.07 7.93
C ASP A 235 -15.41 18.69 8.50
N VAL A 236 -14.62 18.25 9.46
CA VAL A 236 -14.76 16.96 10.11
C VAL A 236 -14.71 17.11 11.64
N ALA A 237 -15.44 16.26 12.34
CA ALA A 237 -15.25 16.04 13.77
C ALA A 237 -14.57 14.67 13.99
N PHE A 238 -13.62 14.63 14.92
CA PHE A 238 -13.04 13.39 15.38
C PHE A 238 -13.70 12.96 16.68
N GLY A 239 -13.95 11.66 16.79
CA GLY A 239 -14.54 11.06 17.97
C GLY A 239 -14.02 9.63 18.17
N GLU A 240 -14.64 8.92 19.11
CA GLU A 240 -14.33 7.53 19.41
C GLU A 240 -15.60 6.71 19.54
N VAL A 241 -15.65 5.55 18.91
CA VAL A 241 -16.77 4.60 19.02
C VAL A 241 -16.18 3.22 19.31
N GLY A 242 -16.59 2.61 20.42
CA GLY A 242 -16.11 1.29 20.81
C GLY A 242 -14.60 1.21 21.00
N GLY A 243 -13.93 2.27 21.45
CA GLY A 243 -12.47 2.34 21.63
C GLY A 243 -11.70 2.54 20.32
N HIS A 244 -12.40 2.92 19.23
CA HIS A 244 -11.79 3.16 17.92
C HIS A 244 -12.03 4.59 17.45
N PRO A 245 -10.99 5.25 16.88
CA PRO A 245 -11.13 6.60 16.33
C PRO A 245 -12.02 6.59 15.11
N VAL A 246 -12.88 7.60 15.00
CA VAL A 246 -13.76 7.85 13.86
C VAL A 246 -13.66 9.30 13.41
N ALA A 247 -13.86 9.53 12.12
CA ALA A 247 -13.98 10.84 11.52
C ALA A 247 -15.38 11.01 10.93
N MET A 248 -16.11 12.01 11.40
CA MET A 248 -17.46 12.33 10.91
C MET A 248 -17.38 13.59 10.04
N PRO A 249 -17.70 13.50 8.74
CA PRO A 249 -17.88 14.70 7.91
C PRO A 249 -19.05 15.55 8.42
N LEU A 250 -18.83 16.84 8.57
CA LEU A 250 -19.85 17.79 9.04
C LEU A 250 -20.47 18.61 7.91
N GLY A 251 -19.68 18.90 6.88
CA GLY A 251 -20.10 19.68 5.72
C GLY A 251 -18.94 20.04 4.81
N VAL A 252 -19.24 20.62 3.65
CA VAL A 252 -18.23 21.21 2.78
C VAL A 252 -17.74 22.49 3.45
N ALA A 253 -16.42 22.65 3.57
CA ALA A 253 -15.85 23.85 4.15
C ALA A 253 -16.16 25.08 3.24
N ASP A 254 -16.56 26.19 3.87
CA ASP A 254 -16.72 27.44 3.14
C ASP A 254 -15.42 27.81 2.43
N ALA A 255 -15.54 28.20 1.16
CA ALA A 255 -14.41 28.69 0.38
C ALA A 255 -13.87 29.96 1.05
N ALA A 256 -12.65 29.87 1.60
CA ALA A 256 -11.94 31.02 2.15
C ALA A 256 -11.29 31.82 1.03
#